data_6d23bb3e54d4c5de31d34d446a32044f
#
_entry.id   6d23bb3e54d4c5de31d34d446a32044f
#
_cell.length_a   1.000
_cell.length_b   1.000
_cell.length_c   1.000
_cell.angle_alpha   90.00
_cell.angle_beta   90.00
_cell.angle_gamma   90.00
#
_symmetry.space_group_name_H-M   'P 1'
#
loop_
_entity.id
_entity.type
_entity.pdbx_description
1 polymer ?
#
loop_
_entity_poly.entity_id
_entity_poly.type
_entity_poly.pdbx_seq_one_letter_code
_entity_poly.pdbx_strand_id
1 'polypeptide(L)'
;MKKLLMLCIGLASSSYILAQDISDAVRYSMDEIQGTARFRAMSGAFGALGGDMSAVNINPAGSAIFNNSHASASIGFFSKNDDINYFNRFTTSSNSNFDLNQLGATFVFVNRDESSPWKKFTLGVAYDRSADFDDDWVASGVNPNNSIGSYFLLNAQGKRLDEISAFSGETISQAYSEIGSFYGFENQQAFLGYEGFIIDPVNNTDDNTAYISNIDLNGTDFDQEYYYASRGYNGKLAFNLASSYEDKIFLGINLNAHFINYERSTFLSEINSNANSTITSVDFENNLLTTGSGFSFQLGGIAKVTEEFRVGLSYNSPTWFRISEETSQYLATTSTTEGNIVVNPNVINIYPEYKLQTPSKLTGSLAYVFGKQGLLSFDYSIKDYSGAKFRPSSDIYFSALNNNISNTLDTANSYRIGGEYRYKQLSFRGGYRFEESPYKDDTFYGDLTGYSLGLGYNFGNLNLDLAFSQAERDTNYQLYNVGLTDSAEFQSKFTDVILTLGFKI
;
A
#
# COMPACT_ATOMS: atom_id res chain seq x y z
N MET A 1 26.27 23.81 29.79
CA MET A 1 25.32 23.60 30.91
C MET A 1 23.87 23.52 30.43
N LYS A 2 23.39 24.42 29.54
CA LYS A 2 22.01 24.32 28.95
C LYS A 2 21.77 23.00 28.21
N LYS A 3 22.70 22.54 27.36
CA LYS A 3 22.60 21.22 26.67
C LYS A 3 22.62 20.02 27.63
N LEU A 4 23.31 20.10 28.76
CA LEU A 4 23.33 19.04 29.77
C LEU A 4 22.00 18.98 30.54
N LEU A 5 21.37 20.13 30.77
CA LEU A 5 20.06 20.23 31.42
C LEU A 5 18.95 19.76 30.45
N MET A 6 19.06 20.09 29.15
CA MET A 6 18.17 19.59 28.09
C MET A 6 18.34 18.08 27.87
N LEU A 7 19.59 17.54 27.96
CA LEU A 7 19.82 16.09 27.88
C LEU A 7 19.11 15.34 29.01
N CYS A 8 19.06 15.91 30.22
CA CYS A 8 18.33 15.32 31.37
C CYS A 8 16.82 15.46 31.24
N ILE A 9 16.31 16.47 30.52
CA ILE A 9 14.89 16.64 30.24
C ILE A 9 14.48 15.80 29.03
N GLY A 10 15.33 15.69 28.01
CA GLY A 10 15.13 14.86 26.82
C GLY A 10 15.07 13.34 27.09
N LEU A 11 15.66 12.87 28.20
CA LEU A 11 15.51 11.49 28.67
C LEU A 11 14.13 11.18 29.28
N ALA A 12 13.31 12.22 29.53
CA ALA A 12 11.94 12.08 30.06
C ALA A 12 10.85 12.39 29.05
N SER A 13 11.18 13.03 27.90
CA SER A 13 10.29 13.25 26.77
C SER A 13 10.76 12.37 25.61
N SER A 14 10.12 11.24 25.40
CA SER A 14 10.21 10.50 24.16
C SER A 14 9.69 11.42 23.05
N SER A 15 10.61 12.06 22.32
CA SER A 15 10.30 12.86 21.15
C SER A 15 9.71 11.93 20.08
N TYR A 16 8.44 12.14 19.75
CA TYR A 16 7.72 11.30 18.78
C TYR A 16 8.10 11.77 17.38
N ILE A 17 8.79 10.92 16.68
CA ILE A 17 9.26 11.14 15.32
C ILE A 17 8.18 10.54 14.40
N LEU A 18 7.62 11.34 13.48
CA LEU A 18 6.41 11.02 12.72
C LEU A 18 6.74 10.79 11.25
N ALA A 19 6.87 9.54 10.84
CA ALA A 19 6.85 9.16 9.43
C ALA A 19 5.57 8.38 9.05
N GLN A 20 4.83 7.85 10.05
CA GLN A 20 3.70 6.96 9.87
C GLN A 20 2.40 7.74 9.75
N ASP A 21 1.57 7.35 8.77
CA ASP A 21 0.22 7.89 8.61
C ASP A 21 -0.84 6.79 8.35
N ILE A 22 -2.09 7.22 8.18
CA ILE A 22 -3.21 6.32 7.90
C ILE A 22 -3.05 5.63 6.55
N SER A 23 -2.39 6.27 5.57
CA SER A 23 -2.16 5.71 4.24
C SER A 23 -1.25 4.48 4.28
N ASP A 24 -0.31 4.42 5.23
CA ASP A 24 0.55 3.26 5.45
C ASP A 24 -0.25 2.06 5.97
N ALA A 25 -1.20 2.32 6.90
CA ALA A 25 -2.09 1.28 7.39
C ALA A 25 -2.95 0.69 6.26
N VAL A 26 -3.43 1.52 5.34
CA VAL A 26 -4.20 1.07 4.17
C VAL A 26 -3.28 0.37 3.18
N ARG A 27 -2.16 0.98 2.77
CA ARG A 27 -1.20 0.45 1.78
C ARG A 27 -0.74 -0.97 2.12
N TYR A 28 -0.33 -1.21 3.37
CA TYR A 28 0.16 -2.53 3.79
C TYR A 28 -0.96 -3.50 4.20
N SER A 29 -2.21 -3.03 4.26
CA SER A 29 -3.38 -3.88 4.50
C SER A 29 -4.08 -4.30 3.21
N MET A 30 -3.91 -3.60 2.10
CA MET A 30 -4.59 -3.94 0.85
C MET A 30 -3.99 -5.20 0.22
N ASP A 31 -4.86 -6.01 -0.36
CA ASP A 31 -4.48 -7.20 -1.13
C ASP A 31 -4.90 -6.98 -2.59
N GLU A 32 -3.96 -7.00 -3.50
CA GLU A 32 -4.24 -7.03 -4.93
C GLU A 32 -4.53 -8.46 -5.39
N ILE A 33 -5.36 -8.61 -6.44
CA ILE A 33 -5.52 -9.92 -7.07
C ILE A 33 -4.29 -10.20 -7.92
N GLN A 34 -3.36 -10.98 -7.37
CA GLN A 34 -2.16 -11.45 -8.04
C GLN A 34 -2.23 -12.95 -8.22
N GLY A 35 -1.34 -13.55 -9.03
CA GLY A 35 -1.26 -15.00 -9.15
C GLY A 35 -1.35 -15.53 -10.59
N THR A 36 -1.81 -16.78 -10.72
CA THR A 36 -1.86 -17.49 -12.01
C THR A 36 -2.84 -16.82 -12.99
N ALA A 37 -2.59 -16.97 -14.29
CA ALA A 37 -3.49 -16.48 -15.34
C ALA A 37 -4.90 -17.06 -15.21
N ARG A 38 -5.03 -18.34 -14.83
CA ARG A 38 -6.34 -18.98 -14.61
C ARG A 38 -7.10 -18.30 -13.47
N PHE A 39 -6.41 -18.01 -12.37
CA PHE A 39 -6.97 -17.32 -11.20
C PHE A 39 -7.38 -15.87 -11.54
N ARG A 40 -6.51 -15.15 -12.22
CA ARG A 40 -6.74 -13.75 -12.65
C ARG A 40 -7.91 -13.65 -13.63
N ALA A 41 -7.98 -14.58 -14.61
CA ALA A 41 -9.04 -14.62 -15.62
C ALA A 41 -10.45 -14.84 -15.07
N MET A 42 -10.56 -15.28 -13.81
CA MET A 42 -11.84 -15.45 -13.09
C MET A 42 -11.96 -14.44 -11.94
N SER A 43 -11.26 -13.30 -12.03
CA SER A 43 -11.26 -12.23 -11.03
C SER A 43 -10.99 -12.72 -9.59
N GLY A 44 -10.24 -13.84 -9.44
CA GLY A 44 -9.89 -14.41 -8.15
C GLY A 44 -10.98 -15.18 -7.41
N ALA A 45 -12.11 -15.48 -8.03
CA ALA A 45 -13.24 -16.22 -7.42
C ALA A 45 -12.92 -17.72 -7.29
N PHE A 46 -12.12 -18.12 -6.33
CA PHE A 46 -11.59 -19.48 -6.17
C PHE A 46 -11.76 -20.11 -4.79
N GLY A 47 -12.42 -19.42 -3.85
CA GLY A 47 -12.47 -19.86 -2.46
C GLY A 47 -13.18 -21.19 -2.20
N ALA A 48 -14.07 -21.65 -3.13
CA ALA A 48 -14.71 -22.97 -3.08
C ALA A 48 -14.23 -23.92 -4.19
N LEU A 49 -13.41 -23.44 -5.14
CA LEU A 49 -12.94 -24.23 -6.28
C LEU A 49 -11.67 -25.02 -5.97
N GLY A 50 -10.63 -24.34 -5.49
CA GLY A 50 -9.30 -24.92 -5.34
C GLY A 50 -8.68 -25.39 -6.66
N GLY A 51 -7.62 -26.21 -6.61
CA GLY A 51 -6.98 -26.80 -7.79
C GLY A 51 -6.29 -25.77 -8.70
N ASP A 52 -5.80 -24.70 -8.09
CA ASP A 52 -4.95 -23.68 -8.67
C ASP A 52 -3.97 -23.20 -7.60
N MET A 53 -2.71 -22.88 -7.99
CA MET A 53 -1.69 -22.50 -7.00
C MET A 53 -2.05 -21.19 -6.28
N SER A 54 -2.66 -20.23 -6.97
CA SER A 54 -3.07 -18.97 -6.35
C SER A 54 -4.35 -19.09 -5.53
N ALA A 55 -5.19 -20.10 -5.80
CA ALA A 55 -6.37 -20.38 -4.98
C ALA A 55 -6.00 -20.72 -3.53
N VAL A 56 -4.79 -21.26 -3.30
CA VAL A 56 -4.26 -21.59 -1.96
C VAL A 56 -4.17 -20.32 -1.08
N ASN A 57 -3.96 -19.15 -1.69
CA ASN A 57 -3.91 -17.85 -0.99
C ASN A 57 -5.29 -17.28 -0.64
N ILE A 58 -6.35 -17.76 -1.28
CA ILE A 58 -7.73 -17.41 -0.90
C ILE A 58 -8.26 -18.40 0.12
N ASN A 59 -8.11 -19.70 -0.16
CA ASN A 59 -8.53 -20.79 0.74
C ASN A 59 -7.46 -21.88 0.78
N PRO A 60 -6.75 -22.05 1.91
CA PRO A 60 -5.69 -23.05 2.04
C PRO A 60 -6.10 -24.49 1.72
N ALA A 61 -7.39 -24.83 1.92
CA ALA A 61 -7.93 -26.14 1.59
C ALA A 61 -7.90 -26.45 0.08
N GLY A 62 -7.73 -25.42 -0.76
CA GLY A 62 -7.70 -25.52 -2.22
C GLY A 62 -6.59 -26.39 -2.76
N SER A 63 -5.47 -26.56 -2.03
CA SER A 63 -4.39 -27.46 -2.42
C SER A 63 -4.78 -28.94 -2.37
N ALA A 64 -5.66 -29.35 -1.45
CA ALA A 64 -6.14 -30.71 -1.34
C ALA A 64 -7.12 -31.11 -2.45
N ILE A 65 -7.56 -30.16 -3.29
CA ILE A 65 -8.35 -30.46 -4.51
C ILE A 65 -7.47 -31.04 -5.63
N PHE A 66 -6.16 -30.76 -5.65
CA PHE A 66 -5.27 -31.35 -6.63
C PHE A 66 -5.26 -32.87 -6.53
N ASN A 67 -5.28 -33.55 -7.69
CA ASN A 67 -5.18 -35.02 -7.76
C ASN A 67 -3.74 -35.48 -7.98
N ASN A 68 -2.89 -34.65 -8.53
CA ASN A 68 -1.47 -34.91 -8.77
C ASN A 68 -0.65 -33.75 -8.24
N SER A 69 0.61 -34.01 -7.93
CA SER A 69 1.54 -32.90 -7.62
C SER A 69 1.59 -31.96 -8.79
N HIS A 70 1.72 -30.66 -8.47
CA HIS A 70 1.59 -29.58 -9.46
C HIS A 70 2.59 -28.46 -9.14
N ALA A 71 3.15 -27.87 -10.17
CA ALA A 71 3.94 -26.64 -10.06
C ALA A 71 3.46 -25.62 -11.09
N SER A 72 3.57 -24.34 -10.78
CA SER A 72 3.28 -23.26 -11.71
C SER A 72 4.23 -22.09 -11.55
N ALA A 73 4.45 -21.39 -12.66
CA ALA A 73 5.14 -20.11 -12.72
C ALA A 73 4.35 -19.14 -13.59
N SER A 74 4.23 -17.91 -13.13
CA SER A 74 3.47 -16.85 -13.80
C SER A 74 4.29 -15.60 -13.91
N ILE A 75 4.30 -15.00 -15.10
CA ILE A 75 4.85 -13.69 -15.37
C ILE A 75 3.73 -12.77 -15.79
N GLY A 76 3.85 -11.49 -15.46
CA GLY A 76 2.83 -10.49 -15.74
C GLY A 76 3.42 -9.23 -16.35
N PHE A 77 2.64 -8.62 -17.23
CA PHE A 77 2.79 -7.23 -17.64
C PHE A 77 1.67 -6.43 -16.97
N PHE A 78 2.04 -5.43 -16.21
CA PHE A 78 1.15 -4.57 -15.44
C PHE A 78 1.26 -3.16 -15.97
N SER A 79 0.12 -2.49 -16.18
CA SER A 79 0.08 -1.10 -16.61
C SER A 79 -0.95 -0.34 -15.79
N LYS A 80 -0.54 0.81 -15.26
CA LYS A 80 -1.40 1.80 -14.61
C LYS A 80 -1.39 3.06 -15.45
N ASN A 81 -2.59 3.54 -15.81
CA ASN A 81 -2.76 4.83 -16.48
C ASN A 81 -3.63 5.71 -15.60
N ASP A 82 -3.19 6.92 -15.34
CA ASP A 82 -3.88 7.90 -14.54
C ASP A 82 -4.23 9.13 -15.38
N ASP A 83 -5.49 9.56 -15.31
CA ASP A 83 -5.91 10.89 -15.68
C ASP A 83 -6.01 11.72 -14.39
N ILE A 84 -5.25 12.82 -14.32
CA ILE A 84 -5.05 13.59 -13.08
C ILE A 84 -5.57 15.01 -13.30
N ASN A 85 -6.42 15.49 -12.39
CA ASN A 85 -6.90 16.87 -12.36
C ASN A 85 -6.43 17.58 -11.09
N TYR A 86 -5.71 18.69 -11.26
CA TYR A 86 -5.33 19.57 -10.15
C TYR A 86 -5.63 21.01 -10.55
N PHE A 87 -6.60 21.66 -9.89
CA PHE A 87 -7.08 23.01 -10.18
C PHE A 87 -7.38 23.24 -11.68
N ASN A 88 -8.14 22.32 -12.30
CA ASN A 88 -8.55 22.34 -13.72
C ASN A 88 -7.38 22.25 -14.72
N ARG A 89 -6.17 21.92 -14.29
CA ARG A 89 -5.08 21.49 -15.17
C ARG A 89 -5.04 19.97 -15.18
N PHE A 90 -5.06 19.39 -16.38
CA PHE A 90 -5.09 17.94 -16.57
C PHE A 90 -3.72 17.45 -16.99
N THR A 91 -3.23 16.44 -16.29
CA THR A 91 -2.03 15.68 -16.64
C THR A 91 -2.37 14.20 -16.76
N THR A 92 -1.54 13.44 -17.46
CA THR A 92 -1.69 12.00 -17.58
C THR A 92 -0.39 11.31 -17.26
N SER A 93 -0.44 10.17 -16.59
CA SER A 93 0.71 9.29 -16.41
C SER A 93 0.43 7.89 -16.93
N SER A 94 1.48 7.18 -17.31
CA SER A 94 1.40 5.79 -17.76
C SER A 94 2.62 5.02 -17.28
N ASN A 95 2.40 4.15 -16.31
CA ASN A 95 3.42 3.27 -15.75
C ASN A 95 3.21 1.85 -16.22
N SER A 96 4.28 1.16 -16.56
CA SER A 96 4.20 -0.27 -16.89
C SER A 96 5.45 -1.00 -16.45
N ASN A 97 5.24 -2.20 -15.91
CA ASN A 97 6.31 -3.09 -15.50
C ASN A 97 6.05 -4.53 -15.95
N PHE A 98 7.11 -5.33 -15.95
CA PHE A 98 7.07 -6.75 -16.24
C PHE A 98 7.76 -7.48 -15.10
N ASP A 99 7.04 -8.42 -14.48
CA ASP A 99 7.55 -9.07 -13.28
C ASP A 99 7.12 -10.54 -13.12
N LEU A 100 7.83 -11.24 -12.21
CA LEU A 100 7.43 -12.55 -11.72
C LEU A 100 6.26 -12.39 -10.74
N ASN A 101 5.08 -12.79 -11.18
CA ASN A 101 3.84 -12.62 -10.44
C ASN A 101 3.60 -13.72 -9.41
N GLN A 102 3.89 -15.00 -9.77
CA GLN A 102 3.65 -16.15 -8.91
C GLN A 102 4.61 -17.28 -9.25
N LEU A 103 5.07 -18.01 -8.23
CA LEU A 103 5.80 -19.25 -8.33
C LEU A 103 5.36 -20.19 -7.22
N GLY A 104 5.06 -21.45 -7.53
CA GLY A 104 4.69 -22.38 -6.47
C GLY A 104 4.63 -23.85 -6.92
N ALA A 105 4.61 -24.71 -5.91
CA ALA A 105 4.43 -26.14 -6.08
C ALA A 105 3.61 -26.73 -4.95
N THR A 106 2.81 -27.74 -5.27
CA THR A 106 2.04 -28.56 -4.33
C THR A 106 2.35 -30.02 -4.57
N PHE A 107 2.74 -30.72 -3.51
CA PHE A 107 3.00 -32.15 -3.50
C PHE A 107 1.80 -32.88 -2.90
N VAL A 108 1.27 -33.85 -3.62
CA VAL A 108 0.08 -34.62 -3.25
C VAL A 108 0.49 -36.05 -2.81
N PHE A 109 0.11 -36.38 -1.58
CA PHE A 109 0.35 -37.67 -0.98
C PHE A 109 -1.00 -38.37 -0.78
N VAL A 110 -1.25 -39.42 -1.61
CA VAL A 110 -2.48 -40.19 -1.53
C VAL A 110 -2.33 -41.28 -0.48
N ASN A 111 -3.32 -41.39 0.42
CA ASN A 111 -3.38 -42.46 1.40
C ASN A 111 -3.76 -43.77 0.69
N ARG A 112 -2.96 -44.82 0.87
CA ARG A 112 -3.20 -46.14 0.28
C ARG A 112 -4.12 -47.04 1.13
N ASP A 113 -4.39 -46.64 2.38
CA ASP A 113 -5.36 -47.34 3.22
C ASP A 113 -6.79 -46.87 2.83
N GLU A 114 -7.48 -47.74 2.10
CA GLU A 114 -8.84 -47.50 1.62
C GLU A 114 -9.86 -47.36 2.78
N SER A 115 -9.59 -47.95 3.95
CA SER A 115 -10.44 -47.88 5.13
C SER A 115 -10.35 -46.52 5.85
N SER A 116 -9.26 -45.75 5.64
CA SER A 116 -9.07 -44.47 6.24
C SER A 116 -9.99 -43.42 5.58
N PRO A 117 -10.70 -42.59 6.36
CA PRO A 117 -11.48 -41.48 5.81
C PRO A 117 -10.58 -40.35 5.27
N TRP A 118 -9.33 -40.25 5.72
CA TRP A 118 -8.36 -39.28 5.26
C TRP A 118 -7.70 -39.80 3.96
N LYS A 119 -8.13 -39.26 2.81
CA LYS A 119 -7.73 -39.77 1.48
C LYS A 119 -6.45 -39.16 0.96
N LYS A 120 -6.18 -37.88 1.28
CA LYS A 120 -5.00 -37.16 0.78
C LYS A 120 -4.44 -36.21 1.82
N PHE A 121 -3.12 -36.01 1.76
CA PHE A 121 -2.41 -34.85 2.33
C PHE A 121 -1.69 -34.11 1.23
N THR A 122 -1.60 -32.79 1.36
CA THR A 122 -0.83 -31.94 0.45
C THR A 122 0.10 -31.03 1.22
N LEU A 123 1.31 -30.87 0.69
CA LEU A 123 2.28 -29.87 1.15
C LEU A 123 2.52 -28.91 -0.01
N GLY A 124 2.42 -27.62 0.24
CA GLY A 124 2.61 -26.59 -0.77
C GLY A 124 3.54 -25.50 -0.32
N VAL A 125 4.24 -24.91 -1.28
CA VAL A 125 4.98 -23.65 -1.13
C VAL A 125 4.59 -22.76 -2.30
N ALA A 126 4.22 -21.52 -2.01
CA ALA A 126 3.88 -20.53 -3.03
C ALA A 126 4.49 -19.17 -2.67
N TYR A 127 5.08 -18.54 -3.66
CA TYR A 127 5.44 -17.14 -3.66
C TYR A 127 4.41 -16.38 -4.48
N ASP A 128 3.88 -15.28 -3.91
CA ASP A 128 3.03 -14.33 -4.61
C ASP A 128 3.47 -12.90 -4.26
N ARG A 129 3.44 -12.03 -5.25
CA ARG A 129 3.52 -10.59 -5.04
C ARG A 129 2.14 -10.13 -4.58
N SER A 130 2.00 -9.65 -3.35
CA SER A 130 0.71 -9.26 -2.76
C SER A 130 0.26 -7.86 -3.17
N ALA A 131 1.21 -6.95 -3.41
CA ALA A 131 0.98 -5.61 -3.94
C ALA A 131 2.19 -5.12 -4.73
N ASP A 132 1.92 -4.28 -5.72
CA ASP A 132 2.89 -3.52 -6.50
C ASP A 132 2.86 -2.05 -6.05
N PHE A 133 4.02 -1.47 -5.78
CA PHE A 133 4.14 -0.07 -5.36
C PHE A 133 4.77 0.83 -6.42
N ASP A 134 5.07 0.28 -7.61
CA ASP A 134 5.65 1.07 -8.69
C ASP A 134 4.61 2.05 -9.23
N ASP A 135 4.86 3.34 -9.05
CA ASP A 135 3.99 4.43 -9.49
C ASP A 135 4.80 5.70 -9.76
N ASP A 136 4.35 6.51 -10.72
CA ASP A 136 5.06 7.71 -11.17
C ASP A 136 4.04 8.65 -11.82
N TRP A 137 3.88 9.86 -11.27
CA TRP A 137 2.92 10.82 -11.80
C TRP A 137 3.27 12.26 -11.43
N VAL A 138 2.64 13.21 -12.12
CA VAL A 138 2.74 14.65 -11.89
C VAL A 138 1.35 15.26 -11.80
N ALA A 139 1.09 15.99 -10.71
CA ALA A 139 -0.04 16.89 -10.60
C ALA A 139 0.45 18.32 -10.76
N SER A 140 -0.17 19.08 -11.66
CA SER A 140 0.24 20.47 -11.96
C SER A 140 -0.97 21.38 -12.01
N GLY A 141 -0.90 22.56 -11.40
CA GLY A 141 -2.01 23.52 -11.40
C GLY A 141 -1.67 24.83 -10.73
N VAL A 142 -2.51 25.86 -10.99
CA VAL A 142 -2.43 27.13 -10.27
C VAL A 142 -3.40 27.08 -9.11
N ASN A 143 -2.87 27.00 -7.88
CA ASN A 143 -3.66 26.99 -6.66
C ASN A 143 -4.04 28.45 -6.31
N PRO A 144 -5.35 28.80 -6.25
CA PRO A 144 -5.78 30.14 -5.92
C PRO A 144 -5.88 30.42 -4.43
N ASN A 145 -5.66 29.42 -3.56
CA ASN A 145 -6.00 29.51 -2.15
C ASN A 145 -4.83 29.22 -1.21
N ASN A 146 -3.95 28.27 -1.59
CA ASN A 146 -2.96 27.73 -0.66
C ASN A 146 -1.57 27.63 -1.30
N SER A 147 -0.56 27.96 -0.48
CA SER A 147 0.86 27.80 -0.79
C SER A 147 1.51 26.81 0.16
N ILE A 148 2.63 26.21 -0.29
CA ILE A 148 3.52 25.42 0.58
C ILE A 148 4.04 26.24 1.78
N GLY A 149 4.04 27.56 1.70
CA GLY A 149 4.33 28.44 2.82
C GLY A 149 3.44 28.21 4.04
N SER A 150 2.17 27.82 3.82
CA SER A 150 1.24 27.45 4.90
C SER A 150 1.68 26.19 5.64
N TYR A 151 2.28 25.21 4.94
CA TYR A 151 2.84 24.00 5.55
C TYR A 151 3.95 24.33 6.55
N PHE A 152 4.94 25.12 6.12
CA PHE A 152 6.05 25.50 6.98
C PHE A 152 5.60 26.40 8.13
N LEU A 153 4.70 27.34 7.87
CA LEU A 153 4.17 28.23 8.89
C LEU A 153 3.42 27.48 9.99
N LEU A 154 2.52 26.56 9.63
CA LEU A 154 1.75 25.80 10.61
C LEU A 154 2.63 24.85 11.44
N ASN A 155 3.68 24.27 10.83
CA ASN A 155 4.65 23.45 11.57
C ASN A 155 5.49 24.29 12.57
N ALA A 156 5.66 25.61 12.34
CA ALA A 156 6.44 26.48 13.21
C ALA A 156 5.62 27.12 14.33
N GLN A 157 4.33 27.43 14.12
CA GLN A 157 3.50 28.11 15.11
C GLN A 157 3.48 27.37 16.45
N GLY A 158 3.74 28.12 17.53
CA GLY A 158 3.79 27.62 18.90
C GLY A 158 5.12 26.98 19.31
N LYS A 159 6.05 26.73 18.37
CA LYS A 159 7.39 26.21 18.67
C LYS A 159 8.35 27.36 18.95
N ARG A 160 9.29 27.16 19.88
CA ARG A 160 10.27 28.19 20.23
C ARG A 160 11.32 28.33 19.11
N LEU A 161 11.83 29.57 18.92
CA LEU A 161 12.84 29.83 17.91
C LEU A 161 14.13 29.03 18.16
N ASP A 162 14.57 28.88 19.41
CA ASP A 162 15.74 28.09 19.76
C ASP A 162 15.53 26.55 19.57
N GLU A 163 14.31 26.10 19.31
CA GLU A 163 13.96 24.70 18.99
C GLU A 163 13.86 24.44 17.48
N ILE A 164 13.88 25.47 16.64
CA ILE A 164 13.75 25.40 15.18
C ILE A 164 14.83 26.16 14.42
N SER A 165 15.93 26.54 15.08
CA SER A 165 17.05 27.26 14.48
C SER A 165 18.39 26.64 14.84
N ALA A 166 19.42 26.84 13.98
CA ALA A 166 20.77 26.42 14.28
C ALA A 166 21.41 27.29 15.37
N PHE A 167 22.13 26.66 16.28
CA PHE A 167 22.96 27.40 17.22
C PHE A 167 24.22 27.96 16.55
N SER A 168 24.77 29.02 17.12
CA SER A 168 25.99 29.63 16.58
C SER A 168 27.12 28.61 16.44
N GLY A 169 27.59 28.39 15.21
CA GLY A 169 28.67 27.46 14.87
C GLY A 169 28.21 26.05 14.50
N GLU A 170 26.93 25.77 14.54
CA GLU A 170 26.37 24.52 14.01
C GLU A 170 26.21 24.58 12.49
N THR A 171 26.39 23.43 11.85
CA THR A 171 26.04 23.24 10.44
C THR A 171 24.56 22.91 10.32
N ILE A 172 23.98 23.15 9.14
CA ILE A 172 22.59 22.75 8.82
C ILE A 172 22.36 21.25 9.14
N SER A 173 23.31 20.39 8.79
CA SER A 173 23.23 18.93 9.07
C SER A 173 23.17 18.62 10.55
N GLN A 174 23.98 19.30 11.36
CA GLN A 174 24.01 19.09 12.81
C GLN A 174 22.72 19.59 13.47
N ALA A 175 22.31 20.82 13.16
CA ALA A 175 21.09 21.43 13.70
C ALA A 175 19.85 20.56 13.31
N TYR A 176 19.71 20.19 12.04
CA TYR A 176 18.60 19.38 11.57
C TYR A 176 18.52 18.02 12.28
N SER A 177 19.65 17.33 12.45
CA SER A 177 19.73 16.04 13.15
C SER A 177 19.40 16.16 14.64
N GLU A 178 19.96 17.19 15.33
CA GLU A 178 19.69 17.42 16.75
C GLU A 178 18.23 17.82 16.99
N ILE A 179 17.67 18.70 16.16
CA ILE A 179 16.27 19.12 16.23
C ILE A 179 15.35 17.91 16.07
N GLY A 180 15.58 17.06 15.06
CA GLY A 180 14.80 15.84 14.86
C GLY A 180 14.87 14.89 16.06
N SER A 181 16.06 14.74 16.65
CA SER A 181 16.27 13.83 17.78
C SER A 181 15.63 14.33 19.09
N PHE A 182 15.53 15.64 19.31
CA PHE A 182 15.03 16.22 20.55
C PHE A 182 13.57 16.70 20.47
N TYR A 183 13.15 17.21 19.31
CA TYR A 183 11.84 17.87 19.15
C TYR A 183 10.94 17.21 18.10
N GLY A 184 11.52 16.32 17.25
CA GLY A 184 10.78 15.54 16.27
C GLY A 184 10.64 16.19 14.91
N PHE A 185 9.85 15.50 14.05
CA PHE A 185 9.71 15.82 12.63
C PHE A 185 9.12 17.22 12.37
N GLU A 186 8.07 17.62 13.09
CA GLU A 186 7.43 18.92 12.88
C GLU A 186 8.42 20.09 13.10
N ASN A 187 9.33 19.97 14.11
CA ASN A 187 10.36 20.98 14.35
C ASN A 187 11.41 20.96 13.23
N GLN A 188 11.70 19.81 12.62
CA GLN A 188 12.56 19.75 11.43
C GLN A 188 11.91 20.46 10.24
N GLN A 189 10.59 20.35 10.06
CA GLN A 189 9.87 21.08 8.99
C GLN A 189 9.94 22.59 9.25
N ALA A 190 9.70 23.00 10.48
CA ALA A 190 9.82 24.42 10.90
C ALA A 190 11.25 24.96 10.68
N PHE A 191 12.26 24.17 11.02
CA PHE A 191 13.67 24.48 10.77
C PHE A 191 13.96 24.70 9.28
N LEU A 192 13.49 23.78 8.42
CA LEU A 192 13.65 23.94 6.96
C LEU A 192 13.00 25.22 6.46
N GLY A 193 11.77 25.51 6.92
CA GLY A 193 11.06 26.74 6.56
C GLY A 193 11.76 28.02 7.04
N TYR A 194 12.37 28.00 8.23
CA TYR A 194 13.12 29.11 8.80
C TYR A 194 14.45 29.32 8.05
N GLU A 195 15.26 28.28 7.88
CA GLU A 195 16.54 28.37 7.18
C GLU A 195 16.35 28.64 5.66
N GLY A 196 15.20 28.24 5.08
CA GLY A 196 14.79 28.58 3.72
C GLY A 196 14.18 29.97 3.55
N PHE A 197 14.12 30.79 4.61
CA PHE A 197 13.49 32.11 4.63
C PHE A 197 12.01 32.13 4.20
N ILE A 198 11.34 30.97 4.28
CA ILE A 198 9.89 30.91 4.01
C ILE A 198 9.10 31.53 5.14
N ILE A 199 9.60 31.43 6.37
CA ILE A 199 9.02 32.00 7.58
C ILE A 199 10.04 32.82 8.35
N ASP A 200 9.56 33.86 9.01
CA ASP A 200 10.34 34.68 9.93
C ASP A 200 9.69 34.74 11.32
N PRO A 201 10.48 34.82 12.42
CA PRO A 201 9.94 35.02 13.75
C PRO A 201 9.39 36.44 13.89
N VAL A 202 8.25 36.62 14.59
CA VAL A 202 7.70 37.94 14.90
C VAL A 202 8.66 38.74 15.79
N ASN A 203 9.34 38.07 16.72
CA ASN A 203 10.38 38.62 17.57
C ASN A 203 11.63 37.76 17.47
N ASN A 204 12.77 38.37 17.21
CA ASN A 204 14.03 37.62 17.10
C ASN A 204 14.64 37.34 18.49
N THR A 205 13.93 36.54 19.29
CA THR A 205 14.35 36.08 20.63
C THR A 205 14.14 34.58 20.74
N ASP A 206 15.00 33.91 21.53
CA ASP A 206 15.00 32.43 21.69
C ASP A 206 13.62 31.85 22.06
N ASP A 207 12.83 32.62 22.81
CA ASP A 207 11.50 32.25 23.32
C ASP A 207 10.35 32.66 22.41
N ASN A 208 10.63 33.21 21.22
CA ASN A 208 9.58 33.51 20.24
C ASN A 208 8.85 32.23 19.82
N THR A 209 7.52 32.31 19.73
CA THR A 209 6.65 31.17 19.29
C THR A 209 5.67 31.56 18.19
N ALA A 210 5.79 32.80 17.69
CA ALA A 210 4.92 33.31 16.63
C ALA A 210 5.72 33.64 15.38
N TYR A 211 5.23 33.22 14.23
CA TYR A 211 5.91 33.33 12.94
C TYR A 211 4.99 33.97 11.90
N ILE A 212 5.60 34.61 10.92
CA ILE A 212 4.95 35.13 9.71
C ILE A 212 5.54 34.49 8.48
N SER A 213 4.76 34.39 7.42
CA SER A 213 5.23 33.86 6.13
C SER A 213 5.80 34.99 5.27
N ASN A 214 6.89 34.70 4.60
CA ASN A 214 7.50 35.54 3.56
C ASN A 214 6.91 35.27 2.15
N ILE A 215 5.95 34.37 2.08
CA ILE A 215 5.04 34.18 0.94
C ILE A 215 3.71 34.84 1.32
N ASP A 216 3.14 35.67 0.44
CA ASP A 216 1.81 36.25 0.65
C ASP A 216 0.74 35.16 0.56
N LEU A 217 0.35 34.60 1.72
CA LEU A 217 -0.63 33.52 1.81
C LEU A 217 -2.07 33.96 1.43
N ASN A 218 -2.32 35.26 1.24
CA ASN A 218 -3.57 35.78 0.68
C ASN A 218 -3.48 35.97 -0.84
N GLY A 219 -2.36 35.62 -1.44
CA GLY A 219 -2.18 35.60 -2.89
C GLY A 219 -3.04 34.52 -3.56
N THR A 220 -3.16 34.60 -4.87
CA THR A 220 -4.00 33.71 -5.66
C THR A 220 -3.27 33.07 -6.86
N ASP A 221 -1.96 33.19 -6.89
CA ASP A 221 -1.13 32.79 -8.04
C ASP A 221 0.02 31.89 -7.56
N PHE A 222 -0.33 30.66 -7.17
CA PHE A 222 0.65 29.64 -6.79
C PHE A 222 0.68 28.55 -7.86
N ASP A 223 1.60 28.67 -8.80
CA ASP A 223 1.81 27.63 -9.83
C ASP A 223 2.59 26.46 -9.21
N GLN A 224 1.92 25.33 -9.05
CA GLN A 224 2.40 24.18 -8.31
C GLN A 224 2.57 22.99 -9.25
N GLU A 225 3.72 22.33 -9.18
CA GLU A 225 3.99 21.06 -9.81
C GLU A 225 4.45 20.06 -8.73
N TYR A 226 3.68 19.01 -8.53
CA TYR A 226 3.97 17.96 -7.56
C TYR A 226 4.29 16.67 -8.28
N TYR A 227 5.55 16.25 -8.17
CA TYR A 227 6.06 15.00 -8.71
C TYR A 227 6.03 13.94 -7.64
N TYR A 228 5.53 12.78 -7.99
CA TYR A 228 5.51 11.59 -7.15
C TYR A 228 6.14 10.43 -7.88
N ALA A 229 7.04 9.73 -7.24
CA ALA A 229 7.60 8.47 -7.72
C ALA A 229 7.68 7.47 -6.57
N SER A 230 7.23 6.24 -6.80
CA SER A 230 7.40 5.14 -5.87
C SER A 230 7.85 3.87 -6.56
N ARG A 231 8.52 3.01 -5.81
CA ARG A 231 9.02 1.71 -6.26
C ARG A 231 8.85 0.69 -5.15
N GLY A 232 8.74 -0.57 -5.56
CA GLY A 232 8.81 -1.68 -4.63
C GLY A 232 7.57 -2.56 -4.60
N TYR A 233 7.49 -3.40 -3.58
CA TYR A 233 6.44 -4.40 -3.51
C TYR A 233 6.22 -4.95 -2.10
N ASN A 234 5.06 -5.55 -1.89
CA ASN A 234 4.78 -6.44 -0.78
C ASN A 234 4.76 -7.88 -1.30
N GLY A 235 5.68 -8.71 -0.82
CA GLY A 235 5.79 -10.12 -1.19
C GLY A 235 5.32 -11.05 -0.08
N LYS A 236 4.82 -12.23 -0.47
CA LYS A 236 4.35 -13.26 0.46
C LYS A 236 4.87 -14.64 0.06
N LEU A 237 5.46 -15.33 1.01
CA LEU A 237 5.82 -16.74 0.91
C LEU A 237 4.87 -17.54 1.81
N ALA A 238 4.05 -18.40 1.20
CA ALA A 238 3.07 -19.24 1.89
C ALA A 238 3.55 -20.69 1.97
N PHE A 239 3.53 -21.27 3.17
CA PHE A 239 3.70 -22.69 3.44
C PHE A 239 2.33 -23.28 3.72
N ASN A 240 1.88 -24.19 2.87
CA ASN A 240 0.56 -24.79 2.93
C ASN A 240 0.59 -26.23 3.38
N LEU A 241 -0.33 -26.60 4.25
CA LEU A 241 -0.68 -27.97 4.58
C LEU A 241 -2.20 -28.12 4.44
N ALA A 242 -2.64 -29.13 3.68
CA ALA A 242 -4.06 -29.43 3.59
C ALA A 242 -4.33 -30.93 3.51
N SER A 243 -5.58 -31.30 3.70
CA SER A 243 -6.01 -32.70 3.71
C SER A 243 -7.44 -32.83 3.17
N SER A 244 -7.77 -33.99 2.58
CA SER A 244 -9.13 -34.35 2.22
C SER A 244 -9.68 -35.46 3.10
N TYR A 245 -10.90 -35.25 3.58
CA TYR A 245 -11.70 -36.22 4.31
C TYR A 245 -12.83 -36.72 3.45
N GLU A 246 -12.87 -38.04 3.17
CA GLU A 246 -13.82 -38.74 2.28
C GLU A 246 -13.93 -38.10 0.86
N ASP A 247 -12.92 -37.30 0.42
CA ASP A 247 -12.96 -36.48 -0.78
C ASP A 247 -14.17 -35.52 -0.88
N LYS A 248 -14.82 -35.27 0.26
CA LYS A 248 -15.97 -34.38 0.41
C LYS A 248 -15.63 -33.12 1.18
N ILE A 249 -14.82 -33.22 2.22
CA ILE A 249 -14.40 -32.11 3.07
C ILE A 249 -12.89 -31.93 2.90
N PHE A 250 -12.47 -30.71 2.63
CA PHE A 250 -11.07 -30.33 2.50
C PHE A 250 -10.76 -29.27 3.55
N LEU A 251 -9.69 -29.46 4.29
CA LEU A 251 -9.23 -28.53 5.32
C LEU A 251 -7.79 -28.13 5.03
N GLY A 252 -7.44 -26.89 5.31
CA GLY A 252 -6.11 -26.40 5.06
C GLY A 252 -5.68 -25.27 5.99
N ILE A 253 -4.36 -25.12 6.10
CA ILE A 253 -3.71 -24.04 6.83
C ILE A 253 -2.55 -23.49 5.99
N ASN A 254 -2.37 -22.19 5.99
CA ASN A 254 -1.15 -21.52 5.52
C ASN A 254 -0.45 -20.84 6.69
N LEU A 255 0.88 -20.90 6.67
CA LEU A 255 1.76 -20.04 7.42
C LEU A 255 2.47 -19.12 6.42
N ASN A 256 2.33 -17.83 6.59
CA ASN A 256 2.80 -16.84 5.61
C ASN A 256 3.91 -15.97 6.21
N ALA A 257 5.02 -15.87 5.49
CA ALA A 257 6.03 -14.85 5.72
C ALA A 257 5.83 -13.71 4.70
N HIS A 258 5.80 -12.48 5.18
CA HIS A 258 5.63 -11.27 4.38
C HIS A 258 6.89 -10.43 4.42
N PHE A 259 7.15 -9.69 3.35
CA PHE A 259 8.25 -8.75 3.26
C PHE A 259 7.84 -7.55 2.42
N ILE A 260 8.19 -6.37 2.93
CA ILE A 260 7.91 -5.07 2.31
C ILE A 260 9.24 -4.44 1.93
N ASN A 261 9.30 -3.93 0.71
CA ASN A 261 10.26 -2.94 0.27
C ASN A 261 9.48 -1.85 -0.45
N TYR A 262 9.57 -0.61 0.03
CA TYR A 262 8.85 0.53 -0.52
C TYR A 262 9.73 1.76 -0.46
N GLU A 263 9.95 2.37 -1.60
CA GLU A 263 10.64 3.65 -1.76
C GLU A 263 9.66 4.66 -2.33
N ARG A 264 9.68 5.88 -1.81
CA ARG A 264 8.88 7.00 -2.33
C ARG A 264 9.74 8.26 -2.35
N SER A 265 9.69 8.96 -3.47
CA SER A 265 10.19 10.33 -3.61
C SER A 265 9.06 11.24 -4.01
N THR A 266 8.95 12.39 -3.34
CA THR A 266 8.03 13.46 -3.72
C THR A 266 8.80 14.76 -3.86
N PHE A 267 8.47 15.54 -4.90
CA PHE A 267 9.08 16.83 -5.15
C PHE A 267 7.99 17.82 -5.53
N LEU A 268 7.85 18.88 -4.72
CA LEU A 268 6.99 20.01 -5.02
C LEU A 268 7.85 21.17 -5.52
N SER A 269 7.50 21.72 -6.67
CA SER A 269 7.97 23.02 -7.15
C SER A 269 6.79 23.99 -7.13
N GLU A 270 6.93 25.09 -6.39
CA GLU A 270 5.93 26.18 -6.34
C GLU A 270 6.58 27.47 -6.75
N ILE A 271 5.93 28.17 -7.69
CA ILE A 271 6.32 29.50 -8.14
C ILE A 271 5.14 30.45 -7.91
N ASN A 272 5.39 31.65 -7.42
CA ASN A 272 4.37 32.68 -7.29
C ASN A 272 4.89 34.06 -7.71
N SER A 273 3.96 34.89 -8.18
CA SER A 273 4.20 36.29 -8.57
C SER A 273 3.47 37.30 -7.69
N ASN A 274 2.99 36.86 -6.51
CA ASN A 274 2.24 37.69 -5.58
C ASN A 274 3.09 38.84 -5.05
N ALA A 275 2.57 40.07 -5.15
CA ALA A 275 3.34 41.30 -4.99
C ALA A 275 3.97 41.48 -3.59
N ASN A 276 3.38 40.90 -2.54
CA ASN A 276 3.87 40.99 -1.17
C ASN A 276 4.77 39.79 -0.79
N SER A 277 5.02 38.87 -1.69
CA SER A 277 5.93 37.74 -1.47
C SER A 277 7.37 38.16 -1.65
N THR A 278 8.22 37.91 -0.65
CA THR A 278 9.68 38.01 -0.80
C THR A 278 10.28 36.69 -1.28
N ILE A 279 9.63 35.56 -0.99
CA ILE A 279 9.94 34.24 -1.57
C ILE A 279 9.05 34.01 -2.78
N THR A 280 9.67 33.80 -3.94
CA THR A 280 9.01 33.66 -5.23
C THR A 280 9.01 32.25 -5.76
N SER A 281 9.91 31.37 -5.28
CA SER A 281 9.86 29.95 -5.58
C SER A 281 10.29 29.11 -4.40
N VAL A 282 9.72 27.90 -4.31
CA VAL A 282 10.05 26.87 -3.33
C VAL A 282 10.12 25.52 -4.03
N ASP A 283 11.25 24.84 -3.91
CA ASP A 283 11.46 23.46 -4.33
C ASP A 283 11.67 22.59 -3.08
N PHE A 284 10.78 21.64 -2.84
CA PHE A 284 10.80 20.82 -1.64
C PHE A 284 10.72 19.32 -1.96
N GLU A 285 11.78 18.58 -1.61
CA GLU A 285 11.90 17.14 -1.84
C GLU A 285 11.82 16.35 -0.54
N ASN A 286 11.06 15.25 -0.58
CA ASN A 286 10.96 14.29 0.52
C ASN A 286 11.15 12.88 -0.02
N ASN A 287 12.08 12.14 0.57
CA ASN A 287 12.36 10.74 0.26
C ASN A 287 12.03 9.86 1.47
N LEU A 288 11.44 8.72 1.22
CA LEU A 288 11.08 7.70 2.20
C LEU A 288 11.53 6.33 1.70
N LEU A 289 12.24 5.59 2.54
CA LEU A 289 12.49 4.16 2.38
C LEU A 289 11.82 3.41 3.51
N THR A 290 10.95 2.46 3.18
CA THR A 290 10.30 1.58 4.14
C THR A 290 10.69 0.14 3.86
N THR A 291 11.20 -0.54 4.87
CA THR A 291 11.45 -1.99 4.82
C THR A 291 10.68 -2.68 5.93
N GLY A 292 10.18 -3.88 5.64
CA GLY A 292 9.38 -4.58 6.63
C GLY A 292 9.37 -6.09 6.46
N SER A 293 9.12 -6.78 7.55
CA SER A 293 8.84 -8.22 7.58
C SER A 293 7.60 -8.51 8.40
N GLY A 294 6.85 -9.54 8.04
CA GLY A 294 5.60 -9.85 8.72
C GLY A 294 5.29 -11.32 8.72
N PHE A 295 4.35 -11.69 9.58
CA PHE A 295 3.82 -13.03 9.70
C PHE A 295 2.28 -12.99 9.72
N SER A 296 1.65 -13.95 9.04
CA SER A 296 0.22 -14.22 9.16
C SER A 296 -0.05 -15.72 9.03
N PHE A 297 -1.27 -16.15 9.37
CA PHE A 297 -1.74 -17.48 9.06
C PHE A 297 -3.13 -17.43 8.41
N GLN A 298 -3.48 -18.48 7.70
CA GLN A 298 -4.81 -18.64 7.11
C GLN A 298 -5.36 -20.02 7.48
N LEU A 299 -6.67 -20.09 7.71
CA LEU A 299 -7.42 -21.32 7.89
C LEU A 299 -8.47 -21.42 6.79
N GLY A 300 -8.67 -22.61 6.25
CA GLY A 300 -9.64 -22.79 5.20
C GLY A 300 -10.31 -24.13 5.19
N GLY A 301 -11.56 -24.14 4.70
CA GLY A 301 -12.35 -25.33 4.49
C GLY A 301 -13.13 -25.23 3.18
N ILE A 302 -13.24 -26.36 2.47
CA ILE A 302 -14.10 -26.53 1.31
C ILE A 302 -14.92 -27.79 1.53
N ALA A 303 -16.25 -27.72 1.31
CA ALA A 303 -17.12 -28.87 1.34
C ALA A 303 -17.84 -29.05 0.00
N LYS A 304 -17.79 -30.28 -0.56
CA LYS A 304 -18.67 -30.68 -1.65
C LYS A 304 -20.00 -31.10 -1.05
N VAL A 305 -21.01 -30.23 -1.18
CA VAL A 305 -22.38 -30.50 -0.71
C VAL A 305 -23.04 -31.54 -1.63
N THR A 306 -22.81 -31.39 -2.95
CA THR A 306 -23.07 -32.42 -3.96
C THR A 306 -21.81 -32.59 -4.81
N GLU A 307 -21.83 -33.46 -5.83
CA GLU A 307 -20.72 -33.60 -6.77
C GLU A 307 -20.45 -32.27 -7.53
N GLU A 308 -21.51 -31.47 -7.76
CA GLU A 308 -21.45 -30.23 -8.52
C GLU A 308 -21.29 -29.01 -7.60
N PHE A 309 -22.03 -28.96 -6.47
CA PHE A 309 -22.12 -27.79 -5.62
C PHE A 309 -21.13 -27.84 -4.46
N ARG A 310 -20.35 -26.77 -4.32
CA ARG A 310 -19.32 -26.63 -3.28
C ARG A 310 -19.50 -25.33 -2.52
N VAL A 311 -19.17 -25.38 -1.23
CA VAL A 311 -19.09 -24.22 -0.36
C VAL A 311 -17.69 -24.12 0.21
N GLY A 312 -17.20 -22.89 0.37
CA GLY A 312 -15.90 -22.59 0.95
C GLY A 312 -16.00 -21.55 2.04
N LEU A 313 -15.14 -21.68 3.04
CA LEU A 313 -14.95 -20.67 4.09
C LEU A 313 -13.46 -20.54 4.36
N SER A 314 -12.96 -19.33 4.43
CA SER A 314 -11.57 -19.07 4.84
C SER A 314 -11.46 -17.86 5.74
N TYR A 315 -10.52 -17.93 6.65
CA TYR A 315 -10.14 -16.87 7.56
C TYR A 315 -8.66 -16.55 7.41
N ASN A 316 -8.37 -15.28 7.13
CA ASN A 316 -7.02 -14.73 7.13
C ASN A 316 -6.82 -13.97 8.44
N SER A 317 -5.82 -14.35 9.22
CA SER A 317 -5.45 -13.60 10.43
C SER A 317 -4.97 -12.19 10.05
N PRO A 318 -4.89 -11.26 11.00
CA PRO A 318 -4.05 -10.09 10.85
C PRO A 318 -2.64 -10.47 10.39
N THR A 319 -1.99 -9.59 9.63
CA THR A 319 -0.53 -9.65 9.44
C THR A 319 0.12 -8.76 10.48
N TRP A 320 1.08 -9.31 11.21
CA TRP A 320 1.88 -8.57 12.18
C TRP A 320 3.21 -8.21 11.54
N PHE A 321 3.28 -6.98 11.07
CA PHE A 321 4.50 -6.41 10.49
C PHE A 321 5.40 -5.79 11.55
N ARG A 322 6.71 -5.83 11.31
CA ARG A 322 7.75 -4.97 11.86
C ARG A 322 8.28 -4.15 10.73
N ILE A 323 8.28 -2.84 10.90
CA ILE A 323 8.58 -1.86 9.85
C ILE A 323 9.67 -0.92 10.35
N SER A 324 10.64 -0.65 9.49
CA SER A 324 11.70 0.34 9.67
C SER A 324 11.60 1.35 8.54
N GLU A 325 11.80 2.62 8.86
CA GLU A 325 11.70 3.73 7.92
C GLU A 325 12.89 4.65 8.01
N GLU A 326 13.26 5.17 6.86
CA GLU A 326 14.31 6.16 6.68
C GLU A 326 13.78 7.29 5.82
N THR A 327 14.09 8.55 6.19
CA THR A 327 13.71 9.71 5.38
C THR A 327 14.89 10.64 5.15
N SER A 328 14.86 11.35 4.01
CA SER A 328 15.74 12.47 3.75
C SER A 328 14.97 13.59 3.06
N GLN A 329 15.41 14.83 3.25
CA GLN A 329 14.75 16.02 2.74
C GLN A 329 15.74 16.99 2.11
N TYR A 330 15.25 17.78 1.16
CA TYR A 330 15.96 18.88 0.52
C TYR A 330 15.00 20.04 0.30
N LEU A 331 15.44 21.27 0.55
CA LEU A 331 14.69 22.49 0.29
C LEU A 331 15.56 23.49 -0.47
N ALA A 332 15.01 24.11 -1.50
CA ALA A 332 15.59 25.30 -2.10
C ALA A 332 14.52 26.39 -2.27
N THR A 333 14.91 27.65 -2.11
CA THR A 333 14.02 28.79 -2.28
C THR A 333 14.69 29.88 -3.10
N THR A 334 13.88 30.72 -3.76
CA THR A 334 14.34 31.94 -4.40
C THR A 334 13.71 33.14 -3.71
N SER A 335 14.57 33.97 -3.11
CA SER A 335 14.18 35.21 -2.46
C SER A 335 14.51 36.42 -3.32
N THR A 336 13.63 37.42 -3.33
CA THR A 336 13.89 38.71 -3.99
C THR A 336 14.97 39.54 -3.29
N THR A 337 15.25 39.24 -2.02
CA THR A 337 16.24 39.97 -1.17
C THR A 337 17.53 39.18 -0.98
N GLU A 338 17.42 37.86 -0.72
CA GLU A 338 18.55 36.98 -0.37
C GLU A 338 19.08 36.17 -1.57
N GLY A 339 18.35 36.17 -2.70
CA GLY A 339 18.68 35.36 -3.89
C GLY A 339 18.33 33.88 -3.71
N ASN A 340 19.12 32.99 -4.28
CA ASN A 340 18.89 31.55 -4.21
C ASN A 340 19.47 30.98 -2.91
N ILE A 341 18.64 30.29 -2.15
CA ILE A 341 18.96 29.67 -0.86
C ILE A 341 18.78 28.16 -1.02
N VAL A 342 19.74 27.39 -0.52
CA VAL A 342 19.67 25.92 -0.52
C VAL A 342 19.83 25.44 0.92
N VAL A 343 18.84 24.75 1.42
CA VAL A 343 18.84 24.07 2.71
C VAL A 343 18.87 22.56 2.47
N ASN A 344 20.09 22.02 2.43
CA ASN A 344 20.33 20.60 2.28
C ASN A 344 20.94 20.01 3.55
N PRO A 345 20.14 19.39 4.42
CA PRO A 345 20.65 18.76 5.62
C PRO A 345 21.67 17.65 5.32
N ASN A 346 21.50 16.94 4.20
CA ASN A 346 22.30 15.76 3.86
C ASN A 346 22.33 14.74 5.01
N VAL A 347 21.17 14.54 5.64
CA VAL A 347 20.93 13.65 6.77
C VAL A 347 19.87 12.62 6.39
N ILE A 348 20.12 11.37 6.74
CA ILE A 348 19.11 10.30 6.72
C ILE A 348 18.58 10.15 8.13
N ASN A 349 17.30 10.49 8.34
CA ASN A 349 16.61 10.18 9.58
C ASN A 349 16.23 8.72 9.61
N ILE A 350 16.69 7.98 10.60
CA ILE A 350 16.37 6.57 10.83
C ILE A 350 15.40 6.50 12.00
N TYR A 351 14.19 6.01 11.73
CA TYR A 351 13.14 5.90 12.74
C TYR A 351 13.22 4.57 13.50
N PRO A 352 12.86 4.53 14.79
CA PRO A 352 12.75 3.30 15.54
C PRO A 352 11.77 2.31 14.90
N GLU A 353 12.13 1.02 14.87
CA GLU A 353 11.24 -0.04 14.38
C GLU A 353 9.89 0.01 15.12
N TYR A 354 8.81 -0.01 14.37
CA TYR A 354 7.46 -0.09 14.89
C TYR A 354 6.73 -1.34 14.38
N LYS A 355 5.57 -1.62 14.95
CA LYS A 355 4.73 -2.73 14.53
C LYS A 355 3.41 -2.22 13.97
N LEU A 356 3.03 -2.77 12.81
CA LEU A 356 1.71 -2.59 12.23
C LEU A 356 0.97 -3.93 12.24
N GLN A 357 -0.22 -3.93 12.81
CA GLN A 357 -1.16 -5.04 12.74
C GLN A 357 -2.25 -4.69 11.73
N THR A 358 -2.32 -5.44 10.62
CA THR A 358 -3.38 -5.27 9.62
C THR A 358 -4.70 -5.91 10.09
N PRO A 359 -5.85 -5.60 9.45
CA PRO A 359 -7.11 -6.28 9.76
C PRO A 359 -7.11 -7.75 9.32
N SER A 360 -7.95 -8.55 9.97
CA SER A 360 -8.28 -9.90 9.49
C SER A 360 -9.30 -9.85 8.35
N LYS A 361 -9.37 -10.92 7.55
CA LYS A 361 -10.33 -11.06 6.45
C LYS A 361 -11.06 -12.39 6.55
N LEU A 362 -12.38 -12.36 6.38
CA LEU A 362 -13.23 -13.55 6.26
C LEU A 362 -13.77 -13.64 4.84
N THR A 363 -13.70 -14.84 4.24
CA THR A 363 -14.21 -15.08 2.89
C THR A 363 -15.16 -16.27 2.89
N GLY A 364 -16.38 -16.06 2.40
CA GLY A 364 -17.37 -17.10 2.11
C GLY A 364 -17.49 -17.30 0.60
N SER A 365 -17.55 -18.53 0.16
CA SER A 365 -17.46 -18.88 -1.26
C SER A 365 -18.48 -19.96 -1.67
N LEU A 366 -18.98 -19.86 -2.91
CA LEU A 366 -19.86 -20.83 -3.54
C LEU A 366 -19.29 -21.20 -4.90
N ALA A 367 -19.38 -22.47 -5.30
CA ALA A 367 -19.03 -22.89 -6.64
C ALA A 367 -19.95 -23.98 -7.15
N TYR A 368 -20.22 -23.94 -8.46
CA TYR A 368 -20.98 -24.98 -9.17
C TYR A 368 -20.18 -25.49 -10.35
N VAL A 369 -19.95 -26.80 -10.39
CA VAL A 369 -19.14 -27.50 -11.41
C VAL A 369 -20.04 -28.31 -12.32
N PHE A 370 -20.13 -27.91 -13.59
CA PHE A 370 -20.91 -28.58 -14.62
C PHE A 370 -20.14 -29.78 -15.22
N GLY A 371 -19.91 -30.79 -14.41
CA GLY A 371 -19.13 -31.98 -14.83
C GLY A 371 -17.73 -31.58 -15.32
N LYS A 372 -17.42 -31.96 -16.59
CA LYS A 372 -16.13 -31.61 -17.23
C LYS A 372 -16.19 -30.38 -18.13
N GLN A 373 -17.38 -29.80 -18.32
CA GLN A 373 -17.64 -28.76 -19.32
C GLN A 373 -17.39 -27.34 -18.80
N GLY A 374 -17.56 -27.11 -17.51
CA GLY A 374 -17.41 -25.76 -16.99
C GLY A 374 -17.65 -25.65 -15.50
N LEU A 375 -17.53 -24.42 -15.00
CA LEU A 375 -17.81 -24.07 -13.62
C LEU A 375 -18.16 -22.59 -13.49
N LEU A 376 -18.88 -22.26 -12.42
CA LEU A 376 -19.12 -20.90 -11.93
C LEU A 376 -18.69 -20.83 -10.48
N SER A 377 -18.15 -19.69 -10.07
CA SER A 377 -17.72 -19.44 -8.70
C SER A 377 -18.08 -18.01 -8.27
N PHE A 378 -18.39 -17.86 -7.00
CA PHE A 378 -18.68 -16.59 -6.35
C PHE A 378 -17.98 -16.56 -5.01
N ASP A 379 -17.24 -15.48 -4.74
CA ASP A 379 -16.59 -15.21 -3.46
C ASP A 379 -17.10 -13.88 -2.90
N TYR A 380 -17.42 -13.87 -1.61
CA TYR A 380 -17.70 -12.68 -0.82
C TYR A 380 -16.70 -12.60 0.32
N SER A 381 -16.03 -11.46 0.43
CA SER A 381 -15.07 -11.22 1.51
C SER A 381 -15.43 -9.95 2.27
N ILE A 382 -15.15 -9.97 3.57
CA ILE A 382 -15.31 -8.83 4.48
C ILE A 382 -13.99 -8.57 5.21
N LYS A 383 -13.57 -7.31 5.27
CA LYS A 383 -12.36 -6.84 5.92
C LYS A 383 -12.60 -5.49 6.59
N ASP A 384 -12.47 -5.43 7.91
CA ASP A 384 -12.66 -4.21 8.69
C ASP A 384 -11.33 -3.45 8.83
N TYR A 385 -11.14 -2.43 7.97
CA TYR A 385 -9.92 -1.64 7.96
C TYR A 385 -9.77 -0.74 9.19
N SER A 386 -10.87 -0.39 9.86
CA SER A 386 -10.84 0.36 11.13
C SER A 386 -10.14 -0.38 12.27
N GLY A 387 -9.97 -1.71 12.11
CA GLY A 387 -9.25 -2.58 13.03
C GLY A 387 -7.72 -2.59 12.88
N ALA A 388 -7.15 -1.88 11.88
CA ALA A 388 -5.70 -1.75 11.75
C ALA A 388 -5.09 -0.99 12.94
N LYS A 389 -3.88 -1.39 13.39
CA LYS A 389 -3.28 -0.77 14.59
C LYS A 389 -1.77 -0.68 14.52
N PHE A 390 -1.26 0.51 14.75
CA PHE A 390 0.13 0.75 15.10
C PHE A 390 0.40 0.39 16.56
N ARG A 391 1.57 -0.11 16.86
CA ARG A 391 1.96 -0.57 18.20
C ARG A 391 3.40 -0.13 18.54
N PRO A 392 3.68 0.13 19.85
CA PRO A 392 2.83 -0.15 21.01
C PRO A 392 1.66 0.84 21.15
N SER A 393 0.47 0.35 21.52
CA SER A 393 -0.73 1.20 21.68
C SER A 393 -0.65 2.13 22.92
N SER A 394 0.36 1.95 23.78
CA SER A 394 0.67 2.85 24.89
C SER A 394 1.43 4.10 24.49
N ASP A 395 1.95 4.13 23.29
CA ASP A 395 2.56 5.32 22.71
C ASP A 395 1.46 6.34 22.40
N ILE A 396 1.65 7.59 22.79
CA ILE A 396 0.63 8.65 22.66
C ILE A 396 0.32 8.92 21.20
N TYR A 397 1.35 8.94 20.35
CA TYR A 397 1.20 9.17 18.92
C TYR A 397 0.46 8.01 18.26
N PHE A 398 0.89 6.76 18.48
CA PHE A 398 0.19 5.60 17.92
C PHE A 398 -1.24 5.47 18.48
N SER A 399 -1.48 5.91 19.71
CA SER A 399 -2.84 5.99 20.25
C SER A 399 -3.70 6.98 19.46
N ALA A 400 -3.18 8.17 19.17
CA ALA A 400 -3.88 9.18 18.37
C ALA A 400 -4.09 8.71 16.93
N LEU A 401 -3.06 8.13 16.29
CA LEU A 401 -3.14 7.58 14.94
C LEU A 401 -4.15 6.42 14.86
N ASN A 402 -4.17 5.52 15.83
CA ASN A 402 -5.15 4.42 15.90
C ASN A 402 -6.58 4.93 16.08
N ASN A 403 -6.79 6.03 16.82
CA ASN A 403 -8.09 6.69 16.91
C ASN A 403 -8.49 7.31 15.57
N ASN A 404 -7.56 7.94 14.87
CA ASN A 404 -7.81 8.46 13.53
C ASN A 404 -8.18 7.33 12.55
N ILE A 405 -7.45 6.21 12.54
CA ILE A 405 -7.76 5.00 11.75
C ILE A 405 -9.21 4.56 12.02
N SER A 406 -9.61 4.41 13.27
CA SER A 406 -10.96 3.96 13.62
C SER A 406 -12.07 4.95 13.25
N ASN A 407 -11.74 6.25 13.17
CA ASN A 407 -12.68 7.29 12.78
C ASN A 407 -12.81 7.46 11.27
N THR A 408 -11.76 7.16 10.51
CA THR A 408 -11.64 7.45 9.08
C THR A 408 -11.87 6.20 8.22
N LEU A 409 -11.39 5.02 8.67
CA LEU A 409 -11.55 3.77 7.94
C LEU A 409 -12.81 3.01 8.36
N ASP A 410 -13.28 2.13 7.47
CA ASP A 410 -14.50 1.33 7.61
C ASP A 410 -14.27 -0.13 7.22
N THR A 411 -15.34 -0.89 7.29
CA THR A 411 -15.42 -2.25 6.76
C THR A 411 -15.63 -2.19 5.25
N ALA A 412 -14.75 -2.84 4.49
CA ALA A 412 -14.90 -2.99 3.04
C ALA A 412 -15.33 -4.42 2.69
N ASN A 413 -16.31 -4.52 1.80
CA ASN A 413 -16.79 -5.76 1.22
C ASN A 413 -16.19 -5.94 -0.17
N SER A 414 -15.89 -7.18 -0.55
CA SER A 414 -15.52 -7.49 -1.92
C SER A 414 -16.34 -8.65 -2.48
N TYR A 415 -16.76 -8.50 -3.73
CA TYR A 415 -17.59 -9.42 -4.47
C TYR A 415 -16.85 -9.84 -5.73
N ARG A 416 -16.69 -11.15 -5.92
CA ARG A 416 -16.00 -11.71 -7.08
C ARG A 416 -16.82 -12.82 -7.69
N ILE A 417 -17.00 -12.79 -9.01
CA ILE A 417 -17.66 -13.84 -9.76
C ILE A 417 -16.75 -14.26 -10.91
N GLY A 418 -16.65 -15.56 -11.14
CA GLY A 418 -15.85 -16.11 -12.23
C GLY A 418 -16.45 -17.35 -12.84
N GLY A 419 -16.21 -17.54 -14.12
CA GLY A 419 -16.67 -18.70 -14.86
C GLY A 419 -15.58 -19.26 -15.79
N GLU A 420 -15.62 -20.58 -15.99
CA GLU A 420 -14.76 -21.31 -16.92
C GLU A 420 -15.63 -22.24 -17.77
N TYR A 421 -15.42 -22.19 -19.09
CA TYR A 421 -16.00 -23.15 -20.04
C TYR A 421 -14.89 -23.89 -20.78
N ARG A 422 -14.98 -25.21 -20.83
CA ARG A 422 -13.98 -26.11 -21.45
C ARG A 422 -14.53 -26.74 -22.69
N TYR A 423 -13.77 -26.60 -23.77
CA TYR A 423 -14.04 -27.27 -25.02
C TYR A 423 -12.79 -28.04 -25.47
N LYS A 424 -12.81 -29.35 -25.33
CA LYS A 424 -11.65 -30.26 -25.56
C LYS A 424 -10.46 -29.81 -24.71
N GLN A 425 -9.34 -29.38 -25.32
CA GLN A 425 -8.14 -28.87 -24.64
C GLN A 425 -8.20 -27.37 -24.32
N LEU A 426 -9.14 -26.64 -24.91
CA LEU A 426 -9.30 -25.22 -24.71
C LEU A 426 -10.15 -24.90 -23.47
N SER A 427 -9.80 -23.86 -22.76
CA SER A 427 -10.59 -23.27 -21.67
C SER A 427 -10.79 -21.79 -21.93
N PHE A 428 -12.03 -21.33 -21.83
CA PHE A 428 -12.42 -19.91 -21.90
C PHE A 428 -12.87 -19.49 -20.52
N ARG A 429 -12.42 -18.30 -20.09
CA ARG A 429 -12.69 -17.79 -18.74
C ARG A 429 -13.11 -16.35 -18.78
N GLY A 430 -13.93 -15.97 -17.83
CA GLY A 430 -14.32 -14.59 -17.60
C GLY A 430 -14.64 -14.38 -16.13
N GLY A 431 -14.47 -13.15 -15.67
CA GLY A 431 -14.75 -12.78 -14.30
C GLY A 431 -15.04 -11.29 -14.16
N TYR A 432 -15.65 -10.96 -13.02
CA TYR A 432 -15.97 -9.60 -12.60
C TYR A 432 -15.68 -9.47 -11.11
N ARG A 433 -15.19 -8.30 -10.69
CA ARG A 433 -14.97 -7.95 -9.29
C ARG A 433 -15.46 -6.55 -8.97
N PHE A 434 -15.93 -6.41 -7.75
CA PHE A 434 -16.24 -5.15 -7.11
C PHE A 434 -15.64 -5.16 -5.70
N GLU A 435 -14.92 -4.11 -5.33
CA GLU A 435 -14.28 -3.97 -4.03
C GLU A 435 -14.59 -2.59 -3.48
N GLU A 436 -15.27 -2.54 -2.32
CA GLU A 436 -15.63 -1.29 -1.66
C GLU A 436 -14.38 -0.56 -1.13
N SER A 437 -14.51 0.74 -0.98
CA SER A 437 -13.52 1.61 -0.36
C SER A 437 -13.23 1.17 1.09
N PRO A 438 -11.95 1.21 1.53
CA PRO A 438 -11.60 1.06 2.94
C PRO A 438 -11.87 2.32 3.78
N TYR A 439 -12.25 3.44 3.17
CA TYR A 439 -12.53 4.72 3.83
C TYR A 439 -14.04 4.93 3.99
N LYS A 440 -14.45 5.60 5.07
CA LYS A 440 -15.83 6.06 5.27
C LYS A 440 -16.25 7.11 4.25
N ASP A 441 -15.29 7.94 3.85
CA ASP A 441 -15.42 8.91 2.77
C ASP A 441 -14.75 8.32 1.53
N ASP A 442 -15.54 7.79 0.62
CA ASP A 442 -15.10 7.14 -0.61
C ASP A 442 -14.50 8.11 -1.64
N THR A 443 -14.60 9.42 -1.40
CA THR A 443 -13.97 10.43 -2.27
C THR A 443 -12.45 10.40 -2.18
N PHE A 444 -11.86 10.02 -1.02
CA PHE A 444 -10.42 9.88 -0.90
C PHE A 444 -9.87 8.66 -1.62
N TYR A 445 -10.61 7.56 -1.57
CA TYR A 445 -10.20 6.31 -2.19
C TYR A 445 -11.46 5.53 -2.56
N GLY A 446 -11.86 5.61 -3.82
CA GLY A 446 -13.11 5.07 -4.30
C GLY A 446 -13.14 3.54 -4.41
N ASP A 447 -14.31 3.04 -4.76
CA ASP A 447 -14.53 1.63 -5.03
C ASP A 447 -13.73 1.18 -6.26
N LEU A 448 -13.35 -0.10 -6.29
CA LEU A 448 -12.69 -0.68 -7.45
C LEU A 448 -13.65 -1.61 -8.19
N THR A 449 -13.80 -1.35 -9.48
CA THR A 449 -14.55 -2.20 -10.40
C THR A 449 -13.63 -2.80 -11.45
N GLY A 450 -13.75 -4.11 -11.71
CA GLY A 450 -12.88 -4.75 -12.69
C GLY A 450 -13.49 -5.97 -13.36
N TYR A 451 -13.03 -6.24 -14.57
CA TYR A 451 -13.36 -7.45 -15.32
C TYR A 451 -12.11 -8.17 -15.81
N SER A 452 -12.27 -9.45 -16.11
CA SER A 452 -11.15 -10.27 -16.59
C SER A 452 -11.62 -11.28 -17.62
N LEU A 453 -10.72 -11.65 -18.54
CA LEU A 453 -10.90 -12.65 -19.58
C LEU A 453 -9.67 -13.56 -19.61
N GLY A 454 -9.83 -14.79 -20.09
CA GLY A 454 -8.69 -15.68 -20.23
C GLY A 454 -8.91 -16.86 -21.15
N LEU A 455 -7.76 -17.35 -21.63
CA LEU A 455 -7.68 -18.54 -22.47
C LEU A 455 -6.69 -19.51 -21.83
N GLY A 456 -7.00 -20.80 -21.91
CA GLY A 456 -6.11 -21.88 -21.47
C GLY A 456 -6.03 -22.99 -22.48
N TYR A 457 -4.85 -23.61 -22.59
CA TYR A 457 -4.66 -24.80 -23.40
C TYR A 457 -3.95 -25.89 -22.60
N ASN A 458 -4.55 -27.08 -22.60
CA ASN A 458 -4.03 -28.27 -21.90
C ASN A 458 -3.32 -29.21 -22.87
N PHE A 459 -1.99 -29.32 -22.73
CA PHE A 459 -1.12 -30.21 -23.46
C PHE A 459 -0.97 -31.61 -22.80
N GLY A 460 -1.79 -31.91 -21.78
CA GLY A 460 -1.69 -33.11 -20.95
C GLY A 460 -0.99 -32.83 -19.62
N ASN A 461 0.34 -32.94 -19.56
CA ASN A 461 1.10 -32.64 -18.34
C ASN A 461 1.48 -31.14 -18.21
N LEU A 462 1.37 -30.40 -19.30
CA LEU A 462 1.63 -28.96 -19.35
C LEU A 462 0.33 -28.20 -19.62
N ASN A 463 0.07 -27.14 -18.87
CA ASN A 463 -0.97 -26.14 -19.13
C ASN A 463 -0.32 -24.81 -19.47
N LEU A 464 -0.86 -24.13 -20.47
CA LEU A 464 -0.52 -22.77 -20.80
C LEU A 464 -1.77 -21.93 -20.67
N ASP A 465 -1.73 -20.89 -19.81
CA ASP A 465 -2.86 -20.02 -19.55
C ASP A 465 -2.46 -18.55 -19.78
N LEU A 466 -3.35 -17.79 -20.42
CA LEU A 466 -3.24 -16.37 -20.64
C LEU A 466 -4.45 -15.66 -20.04
N ALA A 467 -4.23 -14.59 -19.33
CA ALA A 467 -5.28 -13.72 -18.81
C ALA A 467 -5.05 -12.27 -19.18
N PHE A 468 -6.16 -11.57 -19.37
CA PHE A 468 -6.26 -10.11 -19.44
C PHE A 468 -7.19 -9.67 -18.33
N SER A 469 -6.83 -8.62 -17.60
CA SER A 469 -7.73 -7.97 -16.63
C SER A 469 -7.62 -6.46 -16.74
N GLN A 470 -8.75 -5.79 -16.49
CA GLN A 470 -8.84 -4.35 -16.40
C GLN A 470 -9.66 -3.99 -15.17
N ALA A 471 -9.20 -2.98 -14.42
CA ALA A 471 -9.92 -2.42 -13.29
C ALA A 471 -9.79 -0.89 -13.27
N GLU A 472 -10.74 -0.22 -12.63
CA GLU A 472 -10.80 1.23 -12.54
C GLU A 472 -11.12 1.64 -11.11
N ARG A 473 -10.52 2.77 -10.66
CA ARG A 473 -10.74 3.39 -9.36
C ARG A 473 -10.47 4.88 -9.44
N ASP A 474 -11.33 5.66 -8.80
CA ASP A 474 -11.13 7.08 -8.56
C ASP A 474 -10.49 7.29 -7.19
N THR A 475 -9.54 8.22 -7.09
CA THR A 475 -8.88 8.57 -5.81
C THR A 475 -8.56 10.04 -5.76
N ASN A 476 -8.54 10.62 -4.54
CA ASN A 476 -8.06 11.97 -4.28
C ASN A 476 -6.78 11.87 -3.46
N TYR A 477 -5.67 12.32 -4.04
CA TYR A 477 -4.38 12.35 -3.36
C TYR A 477 -4.15 13.73 -2.74
N GLN A 478 -4.16 13.80 -1.42
CA GLN A 478 -3.84 15.01 -0.67
C GLN A 478 -2.33 15.23 -0.68
N LEU A 479 -1.87 16.41 -1.09
CA LEU A 479 -0.43 16.67 -1.27
C LEU A 479 0.32 16.68 0.07
N TYR A 480 -0.20 17.39 1.08
CA TYR A 480 0.36 17.46 2.43
C TYR A 480 -0.75 17.32 3.47
N ASN A 481 -0.41 16.83 4.65
CA ASN A 481 -1.37 16.60 5.73
C ASN A 481 -1.74 17.87 6.52
N VAL A 482 -1.00 18.97 6.34
CA VAL A 482 -1.22 20.27 6.99
C VAL A 482 -0.83 21.40 6.03
N GLY A 483 -1.51 22.53 6.11
CA GLY A 483 -1.22 23.73 5.35
C GLY A 483 -1.66 23.64 3.88
N LEU A 484 -0.91 22.93 3.06
CA LEU A 484 -1.26 22.67 1.66
C LEU A 484 -2.01 21.32 1.56
N THR A 485 -3.27 21.34 1.99
CA THR A 485 -4.13 20.13 2.07
C THR A 485 -4.99 19.89 0.83
N ASP A 486 -4.75 20.66 -0.22
CA ASP A 486 -5.44 20.49 -1.50
C ASP A 486 -5.10 19.12 -2.11
N SER A 487 -6.08 18.52 -2.79
CA SER A 487 -5.95 17.17 -3.37
C SER A 487 -5.93 17.24 -4.89
N ALA A 488 -5.14 16.38 -5.50
CA ALA A 488 -5.24 16.04 -6.91
C ALA A 488 -6.24 14.88 -7.08
N GLU A 489 -7.14 14.99 -8.05
CA GLU A 489 -8.14 13.99 -8.39
C GLU A 489 -7.58 13.04 -9.44
N PHE A 490 -7.73 11.74 -9.22
CA PHE A 490 -7.24 10.68 -10.11
C PHE A 490 -8.36 9.80 -10.61
N GLN A 491 -8.33 9.50 -11.89
CA GLN A 491 -9.05 8.39 -12.50
C GLN A 491 -8.02 7.36 -12.95
N SER A 492 -7.89 6.29 -12.16
CA SER A 492 -6.87 5.26 -12.37
C SER A 492 -7.42 4.05 -13.11
N LYS A 493 -6.71 3.61 -14.14
CA LYS A 493 -7.03 2.43 -14.95
C LYS A 493 -5.88 1.44 -14.91
N PHE A 494 -6.13 0.28 -14.33
CA PHE A 494 -5.19 -0.83 -14.21
C PHE A 494 -5.45 -1.83 -15.33
N THR A 495 -4.43 -2.21 -16.08
CA THR A 495 -4.51 -3.20 -17.17
C THR A 495 -3.39 -4.21 -17.02
N ASP A 496 -3.73 -5.50 -16.93
CA ASP A 496 -2.75 -6.55 -16.70
C ASP A 496 -2.90 -7.67 -17.73
N VAL A 497 -1.75 -8.22 -18.14
CA VAL A 497 -1.66 -9.42 -18.98
C VAL A 497 -0.77 -10.43 -18.28
N ILE A 498 -1.31 -11.60 -17.96
CA ILE A 498 -0.61 -12.65 -17.22
C ILE A 498 -0.47 -13.88 -18.06
N LEU A 499 0.73 -14.44 -18.09
CA LEU A 499 1.04 -15.73 -18.69
C LEU A 499 1.48 -16.72 -17.62
N THR A 500 0.86 -17.92 -17.61
CA THR A 500 1.18 -19.00 -16.66
C THR A 500 1.53 -20.28 -17.37
N LEU A 501 2.61 -20.90 -16.91
CA LEU A 501 2.95 -22.30 -17.19
C LEU A 501 2.65 -23.15 -15.97
N GLY A 502 1.85 -24.20 -16.13
CA GLY A 502 1.51 -25.17 -15.09
C GLY A 502 1.93 -26.57 -15.47
N PHE A 503 2.58 -27.29 -14.55
CA PHE A 503 3.10 -28.65 -14.77
C PHE A 503 2.46 -29.61 -13.78
N LYS A 504 2.03 -30.78 -14.28
CA LYS A 504 1.70 -31.95 -13.46
C LYS A 504 2.96 -32.78 -13.28
N ILE A 505 3.28 -33.09 -12.03
CA ILE A 505 4.46 -33.82 -11.60
C ILE A 505 4.03 -35.23 -11.18
#